data_c87b2a264ff58f6ef2cc4ce7abd1168c
#
_entry.id   c87b2a264ff58f6ef2cc4ce7abd1168c
#
_cell.length_a   1.000
_cell.length_b   1.000
_cell.length_c   1.000
_cell.angle_alpha   90.00
_cell.angle_beta   90.00
_cell.angle_gamma   90.00
#
_symmetry.space_group_name_H-M   'P 1'
#
loop_
_entity.id
_entity.type
_entity.pdbx_description
1 polymer ?
#
loop_
_entity_poly.entity_id
_entity_poly.type
_entity_poly.pdbx_seq_one_letter_code
_entity_poly.pdbx_strand_id
1 'polypeptide(L)'
;MTILLLLITILLVLTITLLIIENLLFQPFKGTATKWLHHSDLNGRKVLFKSRRNELSGWFYGEDNDDAKGLIIISHAMGVTSEYYLPEIMYFADRGYKVFAFDNTGYGYNKGLFWGFPQAVKDLKSAIIYADDHTLPIILFGHSMGGYAVSTVLADPEVKSHNISGVIEYSGFNDIKDVVRDFLGADNSLLKKFMAELICLGQFLIFGRMIYNKASDVVNANSDVNFIMVHGTKDEEVRIGSTALISRDFANTNVRKIIAYNEGVNTHMGVIRNDNGSKPEVNQEILDEIIDFLD
;
A
#
# COMPACT_ATOMS: atom_id res chain seq x y z
N MET A 1 -11.03 42.67 4.46
CA MET A 1 -9.76 42.11 3.94
C MET A 1 -8.90 41.49 5.04
N THR A 2 -8.61 42.23 6.14
CA THR A 2 -7.73 41.75 7.23
C THR A 2 -8.28 40.51 7.98
N ILE A 3 -9.58 40.48 8.29
CA ILE A 3 -10.22 39.34 8.98
C ILE A 3 -10.18 38.07 8.09
N LEU A 4 -10.44 38.19 6.80
CA LEU A 4 -10.39 37.05 5.86
C LEU A 4 -8.97 36.48 5.75
N LEU A 5 -7.95 37.35 5.65
CA LEU A 5 -6.55 36.94 5.65
C LEU A 5 -6.17 36.23 6.98
N LEU A 6 -6.62 36.73 8.11
CA LEU A 6 -6.39 36.10 9.40
C LEU A 6 -7.02 34.69 9.46
N LEU A 7 -8.27 34.54 9.01
CA LEU A 7 -8.95 33.25 8.99
C LEU A 7 -8.25 32.23 8.07
N ILE A 8 -7.81 32.67 6.88
CA ILE A 8 -7.05 31.82 5.94
C ILE A 8 -5.72 31.39 6.58
N THR A 9 -5.02 32.30 7.24
CA THR A 9 -3.74 31.99 7.90
C THR A 9 -3.95 30.99 9.05
N ILE A 10 -4.97 31.16 9.87
CA ILE A 10 -5.31 30.22 10.96
C ILE A 10 -5.62 28.83 10.38
N LEU A 11 -6.44 28.77 9.33
CA LEU A 11 -6.80 27.51 8.67
C LEU A 11 -5.56 26.80 8.09
N LEU A 12 -4.68 27.54 7.42
CA LEU A 12 -3.45 27.01 6.87
C LEU A 12 -2.51 26.46 7.96
N VAL A 13 -2.30 27.22 9.03
CA VAL A 13 -1.48 26.78 10.17
C VAL A 13 -2.05 25.52 10.80
N LEU A 14 -3.37 25.47 11.01
CA LEU A 14 -4.04 24.31 11.57
C LEU A 14 -3.90 23.09 10.64
N THR A 15 -4.08 23.27 9.35
CA THR A 15 -3.89 22.20 8.33
C THR A 15 -2.46 21.65 8.35
N ILE A 16 -1.45 22.52 8.34
CA ILE A 16 -0.04 22.13 8.40
C ILE A 16 0.25 21.39 9.72
N THR A 17 -0.28 21.88 10.83
CA THR A 17 -0.10 21.23 12.14
C THR A 17 -0.70 19.81 12.13
N LEU A 18 -1.88 19.61 11.55
CA LEU A 18 -2.51 18.30 11.46
C LEU A 18 -1.72 17.34 10.55
N LEU A 19 -1.19 17.82 9.42
CA LEU A 19 -0.31 17.01 8.57
C LEU A 19 0.99 16.61 9.28
N ILE A 20 1.55 17.47 10.11
CA ILE A 20 2.72 17.12 10.91
C ILE A 20 2.35 16.07 11.96
N ILE A 21 1.20 16.21 12.61
CA ILE A 21 0.70 15.23 13.58
C ILE A 21 0.44 13.88 12.88
N GLU A 22 -0.22 13.88 11.73
CA GLU A 22 -0.41 12.68 10.90
C GLU A 22 0.94 12.00 10.60
N ASN A 23 1.92 12.78 10.15
CA ASN A 23 3.25 12.27 9.86
C ASN A 23 3.94 11.64 11.09
N LEU A 24 3.80 12.25 12.26
CA LEU A 24 4.39 11.75 13.50
C LEU A 24 3.67 10.51 14.05
N LEU A 25 2.35 10.42 13.85
CA LEU A 25 1.54 9.30 14.35
C LEU A 25 1.67 8.06 13.47
N PHE A 26 1.85 8.23 12.15
CA PHE A 26 1.80 7.15 11.16
C PHE A 26 3.16 6.80 10.58
N GLN A 27 4.23 7.45 11.00
CA GLN A 27 5.56 6.99 10.62
C GLN A 27 5.98 5.77 11.46
N PRO A 28 6.56 4.75 10.83
CA PRO A 28 7.08 3.60 11.54
C PRO A 28 8.29 4.00 12.39
N PHE A 29 8.58 3.17 13.36
CA PHE A 29 9.84 3.24 14.05
C PHE A 29 10.99 3.25 13.05
N LYS A 30 11.94 4.14 13.25
CA LYS A 30 13.19 4.12 12.49
C LYS A 30 13.90 2.81 12.81
N GLY A 31 14.24 2.07 11.79
CA GLY A 31 14.85 0.76 11.94
C GLY A 31 13.97 -0.36 11.37
N THR A 32 14.21 -1.58 11.80
CA THR A 32 13.55 -2.78 11.30
C THR A 32 12.20 -3.00 11.97
N ALA A 33 11.17 -3.24 11.20
CA ALA A 33 9.82 -3.52 11.72
C ALA A 33 9.64 -4.96 12.23
N THR A 34 10.67 -5.80 12.11
CA THR A 34 10.61 -7.22 12.47
C THR A 34 11.77 -7.65 13.34
N LYS A 35 11.54 -8.65 14.18
CA LYS A 35 12.57 -9.29 15.03
C LYS A 35 13.07 -10.62 14.44
N TRP A 36 12.50 -11.05 13.31
CA TRP A 36 12.63 -12.45 12.88
C TRP A 36 13.52 -12.62 11.66
N LEU A 37 13.38 -11.74 10.67
CA LEU A 37 14.11 -11.78 9.41
C LEU A 37 14.47 -10.36 8.99
N HIS A 38 15.65 -10.22 8.39
CA HIS A 38 16.16 -8.97 7.83
C HIS A 38 16.50 -9.15 6.36
N HIS A 39 16.48 -8.08 5.59
CA HIS A 39 16.86 -8.11 4.17
C HIS A 39 18.27 -8.73 3.96
N SER A 40 19.20 -8.55 4.93
CA SER A 40 20.52 -9.15 4.92
C SER A 40 20.51 -10.68 5.04
N ASP A 41 19.47 -11.26 5.63
CA ASP A 41 19.40 -12.71 5.85
C ASP A 41 18.99 -13.48 4.58
N LEU A 42 18.43 -12.77 3.60
CA LEU A 42 17.92 -13.34 2.35
C LEU A 42 18.72 -12.96 1.11
N ASN A 43 19.92 -12.42 1.27
CA ASN A 43 20.78 -11.96 0.15
C ASN A 43 20.06 -10.97 -0.81
N GLY A 44 19.13 -10.17 -0.31
CA GLY A 44 18.46 -9.14 -1.09
C GLY A 44 19.48 -8.10 -1.58
N ARG A 45 19.54 -7.85 -2.88
CA ARG A 45 20.39 -6.80 -3.44
C ARG A 45 19.78 -5.43 -3.18
N LYS A 46 20.39 -4.69 -2.25
CA LYS A 46 19.94 -3.33 -1.93
C LYS A 46 20.25 -2.36 -3.06
N VAL A 47 19.26 -1.50 -3.34
CA VAL A 47 19.39 -0.38 -4.29
C VAL A 47 18.85 0.90 -3.69
N LEU A 48 19.20 2.03 -4.30
CA LEU A 48 18.62 3.33 -4.02
C LEU A 48 18.02 3.87 -5.32
N PHE A 49 16.81 4.39 -5.23
CA PHE A 49 16.13 4.98 -6.37
C PHE A 49 15.41 6.29 -5.98
N LYS A 50 15.10 7.10 -6.98
CA LYS A 50 14.48 8.40 -6.75
C LYS A 50 12.96 8.33 -6.81
N SER A 51 12.29 8.90 -5.80
CA SER A 51 10.88 9.23 -5.82
C SER A 51 10.71 10.73 -5.55
N ARG A 52 10.35 11.48 -6.57
CA ARG A 52 10.27 12.95 -6.51
C ARG A 52 11.61 13.56 -6.04
N ARG A 53 11.63 14.16 -4.83
CA ARG A 53 12.83 14.77 -4.22
C ARG A 53 13.53 13.84 -3.23
N ASN A 54 12.94 12.68 -2.96
CA ASN A 54 13.45 11.72 -1.98
C ASN A 54 14.25 10.62 -2.68
N GLU A 55 15.14 10.01 -1.93
CA GLU A 55 15.85 8.79 -2.31
C GLU A 55 15.32 7.68 -1.43
N LEU A 56 14.87 6.59 -2.05
CA LEU A 56 14.24 5.46 -1.39
C LEU A 56 15.12 4.23 -1.47
N SER A 57 15.10 3.41 -0.42
CA SER A 57 15.73 2.09 -0.38
C SER A 57 14.77 1.05 -0.97
N GLY A 58 15.30 0.17 -1.80
CA GLY A 58 14.63 -1.00 -2.32
C GLY A 58 15.56 -2.22 -2.31
N TRP A 59 14.98 -3.41 -2.45
CA TRP A 59 15.69 -4.69 -2.46
C TRP A 59 15.11 -5.60 -3.52
N PHE A 60 16.00 -6.16 -4.35
CA PHE A 60 15.68 -7.20 -5.33
C PHE A 60 15.99 -8.58 -4.78
N TYR A 61 15.13 -9.54 -5.13
CA TYR A 61 15.28 -10.97 -4.83
C TYR A 61 14.98 -11.79 -6.07
N GLY A 62 15.60 -12.97 -6.17
CA GLY A 62 15.39 -13.88 -7.28
C GLY A 62 15.93 -13.37 -8.62
N GLU A 63 16.90 -12.43 -8.61
CA GLU A 63 17.46 -11.84 -9.84
C GLU A 63 18.23 -12.85 -10.69
N ASP A 64 18.81 -13.89 -10.07
CA ASP A 64 19.56 -14.93 -10.77
C ASP A 64 18.66 -15.90 -11.57
N ASN A 65 17.34 -15.71 -11.51
CA ASN A 65 16.39 -16.52 -12.27
C ASN A 65 16.19 -15.93 -13.67
N ASP A 66 16.87 -16.51 -14.65
CA ASP A 66 16.75 -16.11 -16.06
C ASP A 66 15.39 -16.50 -16.67
N ASP A 67 14.70 -17.52 -16.11
CA ASP A 67 13.38 -18.01 -16.53
C ASP A 67 12.26 -17.49 -15.60
N ALA A 68 12.42 -16.30 -15.04
CA ALA A 68 11.45 -15.74 -14.12
C ALA A 68 10.07 -15.55 -14.79
N LYS A 69 9.01 -15.95 -14.10
CA LYS A 69 7.61 -15.85 -14.55
C LYS A 69 7.11 -14.41 -14.63
N GLY A 70 7.63 -13.54 -13.76
CA GLY A 70 7.21 -12.15 -13.65
C GLY A 70 8.00 -11.41 -12.58
N LEU A 71 7.73 -10.12 -12.47
CA LEU A 71 8.27 -9.25 -11.42
C LEU A 71 7.15 -8.86 -10.45
N ILE A 72 7.29 -9.24 -9.17
CA ILE A 72 6.36 -8.80 -8.12
C ILE A 72 6.94 -7.57 -7.43
N ILE A 73 6.17 -6.46 -7.38
CA ILE A 73 6.56 -5.23 -6.68
C ILE A 73 5.70 -5.09 -5.42
N ILE A 74 6.36 -5.02 -4.26
CA ILE A 74 5.68 -5.02 -2.95
C ILE A 74 5.61 -3.60 -2.37
N SER A 75 4.38 -3.13 -2.12
CA SER A 75 4.05 -1.89 -1.43
C SER A 75 3.52 -2.18 -0.02
N HIS A 76 4.28 -1.77 0.99
CA HIS A 76 4.00 -2.09 2.39
C HIS A 76 2.85 -1.27 3.00
N ALA A 77 2.30 -1.78 4.11
CA ALA A 77 1.30 -1.08 4.92
C ALA A 77 1.90 0.10 5.71
N MET A 78 1.02 0.92 6.26
CA MET A 78 1.39 1.93 7.25
C MET A 78 1.92 1.26 8.54
N GLY A 79 2.88 1.89 9.21
CA GLY A 79 3.43 1.38 10.48
C GLY A 79 4.46 0.26 10.34
N VAL A 80 4.73 -0.24 9.14
CA VAL A 80 5.74 -1.29 8.86
C VAL A 80 6.65 -0.88 7.69
N THR A 81 7.66 -1.70 7.40
CA THR A 81 8.58 -1.54 6.27
C THR A 81 8.46 -2.74 5.33
N SER A 82 9.13 -2.68 4.18
CA SER A 82 9.22 -3.80 3.24
C SER A 82 9.76 -5.09 3.89
N GLU A 83 10.62 -4.95 4.88
CA GLU A 83 11.21 -6.07 5.62
C GLU A 83 10.16 -6.93 6.35
N TYR A 84 9.02 -6.33 6.69
CA TYR A 84 7.89 -7.06 7.29
C TYR A 84 7.32 -8.14 6.38
N TYR A 85 7.51 -8.02 5.05
CA TYR A 85 6.98 -8.93 4.02
C TYR A 85 8.00 -9.98 3.54
N LEU A 86 9.11 -10.17 4.26
CA LEU A 86 10.13 -11.17 3.89
C LEU A 86 9.58 -12.60 3.75
N PRO A 87 8.60 -13.07 4.55
CA PRO A 87 7.99 -14.38 4.33
C PRO A 87 7.30 -14.51 2.96
N GLU A 88 6.54 -13.50 2.55
CA GLU A 88 5.89 -13.46 1.23
C GLU A 88 6.91 -13.29 0.10
N ILE A 89 7.94 -12.48 0.32
CA ILE A 89 9.05 -12.31 -0.65
C ILE A 89 9.72 -13.66 -0.92
N MET A 90 10.04 -14.43 0.13
CA MET A 90 10.62 -15.77 0.00
C MET A 90 9.67 -16.70 -0.76
N TYR A 91 8.39 -16.68 -0.37
CA TYR A 91 7.37 -17.52 -1.00
C TYR A 91 7.30 -17.28 -2.52
N PHE A 92 7.27 -16.02 -2.97
CA PHE A 92 7.21 -15.67 -4.39
C PHE A 92 8.54 -15.98 -5.12
N ALA A 93 9.69 -15.68 -4.49
CA ALA A 93 10.98 -16.00 -5.07
C ALA A 93 11.19 -17.50 -5.28
N ASP A 94 10.78 -18.33 -4.31
CA ASP A 94 10.83 -19.80 -4.40
C ASP A 94 9.92 -20.37 -5.49
N ARG A 95 8.91 -19.60 -5.94
CA ARG A 95 7.99 -19.97 -7.04
C ARG A 95 8.36 -19.42 -8.40
N GLY A 96 9.55 -18.83 -8.50
CA GLY A 96 10.12 -18.41 -9.77
C GLY A 96 9.81 -16.98 -10.18
N TYR A 97 9.39 -16.12 -9.24
CA TYR A 97 9.23 -14.69 -9.51
C TYR A 97 10.48 -13.91 -9.09
N LYS A 98 10.80 -12.85 -9.82
CA LYS A 98 11.65 -11.79 -9.29
C LYS A 98 10.79 -10.91 -8.37
N VAL A 99 11.37 -10.46 -7.26
CA VAL A 99 10.62 -9.61 -6.32
C VAL A 99 11.38 -8.32 -6.07
N PHE A 100 10.69 -7.20 -6.15
CA PHE A 100 11.19 -5.89 -5.74
C PHE A 100 10.36 -5.35 -4.58
N ALA A 101 10.98 -5.17 -3.43
CA ALA A 101 10.37 -4.58 -2.25
C ALA A 101 11.05 -3.26 -1.91
N PHE A 102 10.30 -2.25 -1.47
CA PHE A 102 10.85 -0.93 -1.17
C PHE A 102 10.18 -0.31 0.05
N ASP A 103 10.88 0.60 0.70
CA ASP A 103 10.33 1.42 1.77
C ASP A 103 9.85 2.76 1.22
N ASN A 104 8.66 3.19 1.61
CA ASN A 104 8.10 4.48 1.24
C ASN A 104 8.91 5.66 1.84
N THR A 105 8.70 6.86 1.33
CA THR A 105 9.27 8.11 1.89
C THR A 105 9.02 8.19 3.39
N GLY A 106 10.09 8.42 4.15
CA GLY A 106 10.04 8.54 5.62
C GLY A 106 9.98 7.22 6.37
N TYR A 107 9.83 6.08 5.69
CA TYR A 107 9.78 4.74 6.30
C TYR A 107 11.16 4.09 6.35
N GLY A 108 11.35 3.17 7.31
CA GLY A 108 12.63 2.48 7.51
C GLY A 108 13.78 3.46 7.72
N TYR A 109 14.77 3.40 6.84
CA TYR A 109 15.92 4.32 6.84
C TYR A 109 15.76 5.48 5.84
N ASN A 110 14.64 5.55 5.13
CA ASN A 110 14.40 6.61 4.14
C ASN A 110 14.17 7.95 4.83
N LYS A 111 14.72 9.00 4.22
CA LYS A 111 14.53 10.38 4.67
C LYS A 111 13.23 10.95 4.10
N GLY A 112 12.81 12.09 4.64
CA GLY A 112 11.63 12.81 4.21
C GLY A 112 10.46 12.65 5.14
N LEU A 113 9.44 13.46 4.92
CA LEU A 113 8.17 13.41 5.64
C LEU A 113 7.15 12.67 4.76
N PHE A 114 6.39 11.81 5.40
CA PHE A 114 5.26 11.15 4.75
C PHE A 114 4.02 12.07 4.82
N TRP A 115 3.56 12.54 3.67
CA TRP A 115 2.49 13.53 3.54
C TRP A 115 1.12 12.90 3.27
N GLY A 116 0.92 11.65 3.65
CA GLY A 116 -0.34 10.94 3.49
C GLY A 116 -0.37 9.90 2.36
N PHE A 117 -1.50 9.26 2.20
CA PHE A 117 -1.68 8.10 1.30
C PHE A 117 -1.27 8.34 -0.17
N PRO A 118 -1.51 9.54 -0.78
CA PRO A 118 -1.04 9.78 -2.15
C PRO A 118 0.48 9.74 -2.29
N GLN A 119 1.25 9.92 -1.20
CA GLN A 119 2.71 9.75 -1.23
C GLN A 119 3.09 8.30 -1.52
N ALA A 120 2.41 7.33 -0.89
CA ALA A 120 2.64 5.90 -1.16
C ALA A 120 2.36 5.55 -2.63
N VAL A 121 1.29 6.11 -3.23
CA VAL A 121 1.00 5.93 -4.67
C VAL A 121 2.13 6.50 -5.55
N LYS A 122 2.69 7.66 -5.20
CA LYS A 122 3.82 8.26 -5.95
C LYS A 122 5.11 7.47 -5.78
N ASP A 123 5.36 6.96 -4.59
CA ASP A 123 6.55 6.14 -4.31
C ASP A 123 6.45 4.80 -5.05
N LEU A 124 5.28 4.17 -5.06
CA LEU A 124 5.02 2.96 -5.87
C LEU A 124 5.19 3.22 -7.37
N LYS A 125 4.65 4.32 -7.90
CA LYS A 125 4.90 4.71 -9.31
C LYS A 125 6.40 4.75 -9.61
N SER A 126 7.17 5.40 -8.75
CA SER A 126 8.63 5.51 -8.93
C SER A 126 9.33 4.15 -8.83
N ALA A 127 8.83 3.26 -7.96
CA ALA A 127 9.30 1.89 -7.82
C ALA A 127 9.04 1.07 -9.09
N ILE A 128 7.84 1.19 -9.69
CA ILE A 128 7.49 0.53 -10.97
C ILE A 128 8.45 0.99 -12.08
N ILE A 129 8.59 2.30 -12.26
CA ILE A 129 9.47 2.87 -13.31
C ILE A 129 10.93 2.43 -13.11
N TYR A 130 11.39 2.31 -11.85
CA TYR A 130 12.76 1.91 -11.55
C TYR A 130 13.00 0.41 -11.76
N ALA A 131 12.05 -0.44 -11.37
CA ALA A 131 12.23 -1.88 -11.33
C ALA A 131 11.89 -2.57 -12.65
N ASP A 132 11.08 -1.94 -13.51
CA ASP A 132 10.66 -2.52 -14.80
C ASP A 132 11.79 -2.42 -15.84
N ASP A 133 12.29 -3.56 -16.26
CA ASP A 133 13.23 -3.70 -17.38
C ASP A 133 12.52 -4.02 -18.71
N HIS A 134 11.18 -3.99 -18.74
CA HIS A 134 10.30 -4.28 -19.88
C HIS A 134 10.41 -5.72 -20.43
N THR A 135 10.98 -6.65 -19.68
CA THR A 135 11.13 -8.05 -20.09
C THR A 135 10.07 -8.96 -19.48
N LEU A 136 9.55 -8.62 -18.31
CA LEU A 136 8.65 -9.45 -17.53
C LEU A 136 7.28 -8.78 -17.31
N PRO A 137 6.19 -9.56 -17.19
CA PRO A 137 4.94 -9.03 -16.66
C PRO A 137 5.11 -8.62 -15.20
N ILE A 138 4.45 -7.53 -14.82
CA ILE A 138 4.53 -6.98 -13.46
C ILE A 138 3.26 -7.32 -12.71
N ILE A 139 3.42 -7.83 -11.50
CA ILE A 139 2.37 -8.03 -10.51
C ILE A 139 2.62 -7.07 -9.34
N LEU A 140 1.62 -6.30 -8.99
CA LEU A 140 1.69 -5.39 -7.85
C LEU A 140 1.09 -6.06 -6.61
N PHE A 141 1.84 -6.17 -5.53
CA PHE A 141 1.35 -6.63 -4.23
C PHE A 141 1.28 -5.47 -3.25
N GLY A 142 0.14 -5.25 -2.64
CA GLY A 142 -0.01 -4.19 -1.64
C GLY A 142 -0.90 -4.55 -0.47
N HIS A 143 -0.47 -4.20 0.74
CA HIS A 143 -1.21 -4.42 1.97
C HIS A 143 -1.68 -3.11 2.56
N SER A 144 -2.96 -3.00 2.95
CA SER A 144 -3.52 -1.83 3.65
C SER A 144 -3.30 -0.54 2.86
N MET A 145 -2.48 0.39 3.34
CA MET A 145 -2.01 1.56 2.59
C MET A 145 -1.42 1.17 1.23
N GLY A 146 -0.58 0.14 1.20
CA GLY A 146 -0.05 -0.43 -0.04
C GLY A 146 -1.15 -1.02 -0.93
N GLY A 147 -2.18 -1.63 -0.35
CA GLY A 147 -3.36 -2.14 -1.05
C GLY A 147 -4.12 -1.04 -1.79
N TYR A 148 -4.32 0.10 -1.14
CA TYR A 148 -4.84 1.30 -1.81
C TYR A 148 -3.89 1.79 -2.91
N ALA A 149 -2.59 1.82 -2.64
CA ALA A 149 -1.61 2.31 -3.61
C ALA A 149 -1.58 1.45 -4.88
N VAL A 150 -1.52 0.11 -4.78
CA VAL A 150 -1.52 -0.79 -5.96
C VAL A 150 -2.81 -0.72 -6.74
N SER A 151 -3.95 -0.53 -6.06
CA SER A 151 -5.27 -0.42 -6.70
C SER A 151 -5.49 0.93 -7.39
N THR A 152 -4.77 2.00 -7.00
CA THR A 152 -4.99 3.34 -7.54
C THR A 152 -3.87 3.87 -8.44
N VAL A 153 -2.68 3.28 -8.39
CA VAL A 153 -1.53 3.72 -9.22
C VAL A 153 -1.81 3.61 -10.71
N LEU A 154 -2.67 2.66 -11.11
CA LEU A 154 -3.12 2.46 -12.49
C LEU A 154 -4.00 3.61 -13.04
N ALA A 155 -4.38 4.59 -12.22
CA ALA A 155 -4.95 5.84 -12.71
C ALA A 155 -3.93 6.75 -13.42
N ASP A 156 -2.63 6.50 -13.21
CA ASP A 156 -1.55 7.29 -13.83
C ASP A 156 -1.24 6.74 -15.24
N PRO A 157 -1.32 7.58 -16.31
CA PRO A 157 -1.09 7.11 -17.68
C PRO A 157 0.31 6.56 -17.93
N GLU A 158 1.33 7.05 -17.20
CA GLU A 158 2.70 6.54 -17.33
C GLU A 158 2.81 5.11 -16.80
N VAL A 159 2.14 4.81 -15.66
CA VAL A 159 2.09 3.44 -15.12
C VAL A 159 1.40 2.47 -16.09
N LYS A 160 0.38 2.93 -16.81
CA LYS A 160 -0.29 2.10 -17.85
C LYS A 160 0.60 1.72 -19.03
N SER A 161 1.72 2.38 -19.24
CA SER A 161 2.68 2.00 -20.29
C SER A 161 3.57 0.82 -19.89
N HIS A 162 3.57 0.43 -18.62
CA HIS A 162 4.25 -0.74 -18.10
C HIS A 162 3.34 -1.97 -18.19
N ASN A 163 3.94 -3.16 -18.34
CA ASN A 163 3.20 -4.41 -18.50
C ASN A 163 2.65 -4.92 -17.15
N ILE A 164 1.70 -4.18 -16.56
CA ILE A 164 1.04 -4.60 -15.31
C ILE A 164 -0.01 -5.67 -15.66
N SER A 165 0.26 -6.92 -15.33
CA SER A 165 -0.62 -8.07 -15.60
C SER A 165 -1.56 -8.39 -14.44
N GLY A 166 -1.15 -8.07 -13.19
CA GLY A 166 -1.93 -8.42 -12.02
C GLY A 166 -1.74 -7.48 -10.83
N VAL A 167 -2.74 -7.44 -9.97
CA VAL A 167 -2.75 -6.71 -8.71
C VAL A 167 -3.24 -7.61 -7.59
N ILE A 168 -2.43 -7.79 -6.57
CA ILE A 168 -2.78 -8.44 -5.30
C ILE A 168 -3.07 -7.33 -4.29
N GLU A 169 -4.33 -7.08 -4.05
CA GLU A 169 -4.81 -6.13 -3.04
C GLU A 169 -5.11 -6.89 -1.76
N TYR A 170 -4.40 -6.57 -0.69
CA TYR A 170 -4.57 -7.22 0.60
C TYR A 170 -5.02 -6.22 1.67
N SER A 171 -6.20 -6.43 2.22
CA SER A 171 -6.80 -5.62 3.31
C SER A 171 -6.76 -4.10 3.05
N GLY A 172 -6.87 -3.67 1.81
CA GLY A 172 -6.84 -2.26 1.45
C GLY A 172 -8.21 -1.59 1.50
N PHE A 173 -8.21 -0.29 1.33
CA PHE A 173 -9.41 0.54 1.40
C PHE A 173 -9.73 1.21 0.07
N ASN A 174 -11.00 1.65 -0.06
CA ASN A 174 -11.48 2.23 -1.32
C ASN A 174 -11.19 3.72 -1.49
N ASP A 175 -11.20 4.49 -0.40
CA ASP A 175 -11.24 5.95 -0.45
C ASP A 175 -10.48 6.56 0.72
N ILE A 176 -9.61 7.55 0.44
CA ILE A 176 -8.77 8.19 1.47
C ILE A 176 -9.63 8.92 2.51
N LYS A 177 -10.67 9.61 2.06
CA LYS A 177 -11.49 10.41 2.97
C LYS A 177 -12.23 9.53 3.97
N ASP A 178 -12.75 8.41 3.49
CA ASP A 178 -13.49 7.47 4.32
C ASP A 178 -12.57 6.80 5.34
N VAL A 179 -11.37 6.36 4.93
CA VAL A 179 -10.42 5.74 5.86
C VAL A 179 -9.87 6.73 6.89
N VAL A 180 -9.59 7.98 6.50
CA VAL A 180 -9.16 9.02 7.46
C VAL A 180 -10.25 9.30 8.49
N ARG A 181 -11.51 9.35 8.08
CA ARG A 181 -12.65 9.52 8.99
C ARG A 181 -12.81 8.34 9.94
N ASP A 182 -12.64 7.13 9.42
CA ASP A 182 -12.77 5.91 10.22
C ASP A 182 -11.66 5.83 11.27
N PHE A 183 -10.40 6.05 10.90
CA PHE A 183 -9.26 6.09 11.83
C PHE A 183 -9.39 7.14 12.94
N LEU A 184 -9.95 8.29 12.62
CA LEU A 184 -10.23 9.32 13.62
C LEU A 184 -11.46 9.01 14.48
N GLY A 185 -12.29 8.02 14.12
CA GLY A 185 -13.58 7.77 14.73
C GLY A 185 -14.49 9.01 14.59
N ALA A 186 -14.53 9.57 13.36
CA ALA A 186 -15.14 10.88 13.11
C ALA A 186 -16.67 10.85 13.10
N ASP A 187 -17.30 9.70 12.94
CA ASP A 187 -18.73 9.59 12.76
C ASP A 187 -19.56 10.17 13.90
N ASN A 188 -19.03 10.10 15.11
CA ASN A 188 -19.71 10.54 16.33
C ASN A 188 -19.22 11.91 16.86
N SER A 189 -18.41 12.67 16.08
CA SER A 189 -17.82 13.93 16.56
C SER A 189 -17.64 14.95 15.44
N LEU A 190 -18.30 16.11 15.57
CA LEU A 190 -18.14 17.22 14.63
C LEU A 190 -16.68 17.73 14.57
N LEU A 191 -15.98 17.74 15.71
CA LEU A 191 -14.58 18.14 15.76
C LEU A 191 -13.70 17.18 14.97
N LYS A 192 -13.89 15.87 15.14
CA LYS A 192 -13.13 14.84 14.41
C LYS A 192 -13.44 14.86 12.91
N LYS A 193 -14.70 15.09 12.52
CA LYS A 193 -15.09 15.32 11.11
C LYS A 193 -14.33 16.52 10.53
N PHE A 194 -14.30 17.62 11.24
CA PHE A 194 -13.58 18.80 10.82
C PHE A 194 -12.07 18.54 10.69
N MET A 195 -11.47 17.82 11.64
CA MET A 195 -10.06 17.40 11.55
C MET A 195 -9.79 16.52 10.33
N ALA A 196 -10.66 15.56 10.04
CA ALA A 196 -10.54 14.71 8.83
C ALA A 196 -10.57 15.55 7.54
N GLU A 197 -11.49 16.52 7.44
CA GLU A 197 -11.55 17.42 6.28
C GLU A 197 -10.28 18.28 6.15
N LEU A 198 -9.68 18.73 7.26
CA LEU A 198 -8.43 19.50 7.22
C LEU A 198 -7.24 18.64 6.77
N ILE A 199 -7.15 17.39 7.23
CA ILE A 199 -6.14 16.42 6.74
C ILE A 199 -6.31 16.21 5.24
N CYS A 200 -7.52 15.94 4.78
CA CYS A 200 -7.81 15.78 3.35
C CYS A 200 -7.49 17.05 2.56
N LEU A 201 -7.79 18.23 3.10
CA LEU A 201 -7.43 19.50 2.47
C LEU A 201 -5.91 19.67 2.36
N GLY A 202 -5.16 19.29 3.39
CA GLY A 202 -3.70 19.31 3.36
C GLY A 202 -3.13 18.38 2.29
N GLN A 203 -3.59 17.15 2.24
CA GLN A 203 -3.21 16.19 1.21
C GLN A 203 -3.60 16.71 -0.20
N PHE A 204 -4.78 17.34 -0.34
CA PHE A 204 -5.19 17.96 -1.60
C PHE A 204 -4.24 19.09 -2.03
N LEU A 205 -3.82 19.95 -1.12
CA LEU A 205 -2.89 21.05 -1.44
C LEU A 205 -1.52 20.53 -1.92
N ILE A 206 -1.09 19.34 -1.46
CA ILE A 206 0.19 18.72 -1.83
C ILE A 206 0.07 17.87 -3.09
N PHE A 207 -1.01 17.09 -3.25
CA PHE A 207 -1.16 16.05 -4.27
C PHE A 207 -2.31 16.30 -5.26
N GLY A 208 -3.07 17.40 -5.09
CA GLY A 208 -4.17 17.75 -5.98
C GLY A 208 -5.28 16.69 -5.94
N ARG A 209 -5.82 16.40 -7.10
CA ARG A 209 -7.00 15.51 -7.24
C ARG A 209 -6.74 14.04 -6.91
N MET A 210 -5.51 13.62 -6.72
CA MET A 210 -5.20 12.23 -6.38
C MET A 210 -5.93 11.74 -5.13
N ILE A 211 -6.22 12.62 -4.16
CA ILE A 211 -6.93 12.27 -2.94
C ILE A 211 -8.38 11.81 -3.18
N TYR A 212 -8.94 12.09 -4.36
CA TYR A 212 -10.31 11.70 -4.74
C TYR A 212 -10.35 10.43 -5.59
N ASN A 213 -9.21 9.80 -5.87
CA ASN A 213 -9.19 8.53 -6.56
C ASN A 213 -9.82 7.47 -5.67
N LYS A 214 -10.90 6.86 -6.18
CA LYS A 214 -11.49 5.67 -5.57
C LYS A 214 -10.88 4.44 -6.20
N ALA A 215 -10.40 3.52 -5.37
CA ALA A 215 -9.78 2.30 -5.87
C ALA A 215 -10.75 1.49 -6.74
N SER A 216 -12.04 1.43 -6.36
CA SER A 216 -13.08 0.75 -7.16
C SER A 216 -13.24 1.33 -8.57
N ASP A 217 -13.15 2.65 -8.72
CA ASP A 217 -13.26 3.29 -10.05
C ASP A 217 -12.06 2.94 -10.92
N VAL A 218 -10.86 2.90 -10.33
CA VAL A 218 -9.63 2.53 -11.06
C VAL A 218 -9.64 1.05 -11.43
N VAL A 219 -10.06 0.16 -10.54
CA VAL A 219 -10.24 -1.28 -10.83
C VAL A 219 -11.20 -1.48 -12.00
N ASN A 220 -12.35 -0.80 -12.00
CA ASN A 220 -13.33 -0.88 -13.08
C ASN A 220 -12.81 -0.33 -14.43
N ALA A 221 -11.90 0.65 -14.39
CA ALA A 221 -11.32 1.26 -15.59
C ALA A 221 -10.13 0.48 -16.20
N ASN A 222 -9.68 -0.61 -15.56
CA ASN A 222 -8.53 -1.43 -15.99
C ASN A 222 -8.95 -2.91 -16.08
N SER A 223 -9.84 -3.21 -17.02
CA SER A 223 -10.40 -4.57 -17.22
C SER A 223 -9.44 -5.56 -17.88
N ASP A 224 -8.30 -5.10 -18.34
CA ASP A 224 -7.19 -5.89 -18.89
C ASP A 224 -6.19 -6.36 -17.82
N VAL A 225 -6.36 -5.92 -16.59
CA VAL A 225 -5.54 -6.33 -15.44
C VAL A 225 -6.32 -7.29 -14.54
N ASN A 226 -5.68 -8.36 -14.09
CA ASN A 226 -6.24 -9.28 -13.12
C ASN A 226 -6.12 -8.70 -11.69
N PHE A 227 -7.25 -8.57 -11.00
CA PHE A 227 -7.27 -8.11 -9.60
C PHE A 227 -7.67 -9.26 -8.68
N ILE A 228 -6.84 -9.58 -7.70
CA ILE A 228 -7.21 -10.45 -6.60
C ILE A 228 -7.21 -9.66 -5.30
N MET A 229 -8.34 -9.68 -4.61
CA MET A 229 -8.56 -8.97 -3.36
C MET A 229 -8.69 -9.97 -2.24
N VAL A 230 -7.87 -9.82 -1.20
CA VAL A 230 -7.84 -10.72 -0.05
C VAL A 230 -8.14 -9.94 1.21
N HIS A 231 -9.08 -10.42 2.02
CA HIS A 231 -9.48 -9.70 3.23
C HIS A 231 -9.94 -10.64 4.34
N GLY A 232 -9.60 -10.30 5.58
CA GLY A 232 -10.03 -11.02 6.76
C GLY A 232 -11.39 -10.56 7.28
N THR A 233 -12.27 -11.50 7.65
CA THR A 233 -13.61 -11.17 8.20
C THR A 233 -13.56 -10.44 9.54
N LYS A 234 -12.46 -10.55 10.27
CA LYS A 234 -12.24 -9.93 11.59
C LYS A 234 -11.31 -8.72 11.55
N ASP A 235 -11.02 -8.21 10.36
CA ASP A 235 -10.20 -7.01 10.22
C ASP A 235 -10.89 -5.81 10.89
N GLU A 236 -10.25 -5.27 11.93
CA GLU A 236 -10.76 -4.14 12.71
C GLU A 236 -10.21 -2.80 12.22
N GLU A 237 -9.11 -2.80 11.44
CA GLU A 237 -8.46 -1.60 10.92
C GLU A 237 -9.14 -1.12 9.63
N VAL A 238 -9.38 -2.05 8.69
CA VAL A 238 -10.09 -1.77 7.43
C VAL A 238 -11.30 -2.72 7.34
N ARG A 239 -12.44 -2.26 7.83
CA ARG A 239 -13.60 -3.13 8.06
C ARG A 239 -14.38 -3.44 6.79
N ILE A 240 -14.67 -4.73 6.59
CA ILE A 240 -15.63 -5.19 5.57
C ILE A 240 -16.99 -4.55 5.81
N GLY A 241 -17.63 -4.10 4.72
CA GLY A 241 -18.91 -3.38 4.78
C GLY A 241 -18.80 -1.88 5.09
N SER A 242 -17.58 -1.39 5.37
CA SER A 242 -17.29 0.03 5.60
C SER A 242 -16.28 0.55 4.58
N THR A 243 -15.00 0.67 4.96
CA THR A 243 -13.94 1.27 4.14
C THR A 243 -13.26 0.30 3.19
N ALA A 244 -13.32 -1.00 3.45
CA ALA A 244 -12.64 -2.04 2.67
C ALA A 244 -13.01 -2.00 1.18
N LEU A 245 -11.98 -2.08 0.31
CA LEU A 245 -12.16 -2.13 -1.14
C LEU A 245 -12.97 -3.37 -1.57
N ILE A 246 -12.68 -4.52 -0.98
CA ILE A 246 -13.34 -5.79 -1.29
C ILE A 246 -14.86 -5.75 -1.13
N SER A 247 -15.38 -4.81 -0.35
CA SER A 247 -16.84 -4.62 -0.12
C SER A 247 -17.56 -3.92 -1.27
N ARG A 248 -16.81 -3.44 -2.28
CA ARG A 248 -17.38 -2.73 -3.43
C ARG A 248 -17.82 -3.71 -4.51
N ASP A 249 -18.78 -3.27 -5.31
CA ASP A 249 -19.17 -3.98 -6.53
C ASP A 249 -18.25 -3.56 -7.68
N PHE A 250 -17.92 -4.53 -8.53
CA PHE A 250 -17.04 -4.31 -9.67
C PHE A 250 -17.75 -4.69 -10.96
N ALA A 251 -17.67 -3.80 -11.96
CA ALA A 251 -18.06 -4.11 -13.33
C ALA A 251 -16.93 -4.87 -14.07
N ASN A 252 -15.69 -4.76 -13.60
CA ASN A 252 -14.55 -5.51 -14.10
C ASN A 252 -14.73 -7.00 -13.75
N THR A 253 -14.74 -7.87 -14.76
CA THR A 253 -14.91 -9.32 -14.62
C THR A 253 -13.62 -10.03 -14.21
N ASN A 254 -12.47 -9.36 -14.31
CA ASN A 254 -11.15 -9.88 -13.91
C ASN A 254 -10.84 -9.54 -12.44
N VAL A 255 -11.88 -9.56 -11.61
CA VAL A 255 -11.76 -9.35 -10.15
C VAL A 255 -12.14 -10.63 -9.42
N ARG A 256 -11.20 -11.19 -8.66
CA ARG A 256 -11.43 -12.28 -7.72
C ARG A 256 -11.39 -11.76 -6.28
N LYS A 257 -12.28 -12.25 -5.44
CA LYS A 257 -12.34 -11.91 -4.01
C LYS A 257 -12.13 -13.16 -3.17
N ILE A 258 -11.20 -13.08 -2.22
CA ILE A 258 -10.98 -14.08 -1.18
C ILE A 258 -11.30 -13.42 0.15
N ILE A 259 -12.38 -13.86 0.79
CA ILE A 259 -12.77 -13.42 2.12
C ILE A 259 -12.61 -14.61 3.04
N ALA A 260 -11.62 -14.56 3.93
CA ALA A 260 -11.32 -15.66 4.82
C ALA A 260 -11.63 -15.30 6.28
N TYR A 261 -12.10 -16.30 7.03
CA TYR A 261 -12.23 -16.17 8.48
C TYR A 261 -10.84 -16.17 9.09
N ASN A 262 -10.51 -15.14 9.85
CA ASN A 262 -9.25 -15.03 10.54
C ASN A 262 -9.48 -14.68 12.02
N GLU A 263 -8.82 -15.43 12.87
CA GLU A 263 -8.73 -15.16 14.31
C GLU A 263 -7.25 -15.02 14.68
N GLY A 264 -6.95 -14.19 15.65
CA GLY A 264 -5.60 -14.04 16.15
C GLY A 264 -5.27 -12.65 16.64
N VAL A 265 -4.01 -12.43 16.93
CA VAL A 265 -3.51 -11.16 17.48
C VAL A 265 -3.50 -10.06 16.42
N ASN A 266 -3.31 -10.41 15.15
CA ASN A 266 -3.29 -9.47 14.04
C ASN A 266 -4.33 -9.83 12.98
N THR A 267 -5.56 -9.35 13.17
CA THR A 267 -6.67 -9.62 12.27
C THR A 267 -6.54 -8.91 10.93
N HIS A 268 -5.73 -7.86 10.84
CA HIS A 268 -5.46 -7.11 9.61
C HIS A 268 -4.49 -7.83 8.67
N MET A 269 -3.62 -8.72 9.22
CA MET A 269 -2.60 -9.48 8.47
C MET A 269 -2.84 -10.99 8.46
N GLY A 270 -3.81 -11.49 9.20
CA GLY A 270 -3.94 -12.91 9.56
C GLY A 270 -4.53 -13.82 8.48
N VAL A 271 -4.72 -13.38 7.23
CA VAL A 271 -5.24 -14.24 6.15
C VAL A 271 -4.10 -14.89 5.36
N ILE A 272 -3.17 -14.09 4.86
CA ILE A 272 -2.04 -14.59 4.05
C ILE A 272 -0.87 -15.06 4.91
N ARG A 273 -0.92 -14.80 6.21
CA ARG A 273 0.15 -15.12 7.16
C ARG A 273 -0.41 -15.52 8.52
N ASN A 274 0.18 -16.53 9.12
CA ASN A 274 -0.06 -16.85 10.50
C ASN A 274 0.93 -16.07 11.38
N ASP A 275 0.45 -15.02 12.04
CA ASP A 275 1.23 -14.16 12.95
C ASP A 275 0.64 -14.27 14.35
N ASN A 276 1.02 -15.30 15.07
CA ASN A 276 0.58 -15.60 16.44
C ASN A 276 1.65 -15.27 17.49
N GLY A 277 2.58 -14.34 17.18
CA GLY A 277 3.69 -13.94 18.06
C GLY A 277 4.91 -14.87 17.98
N SER A 278 4.90 -15.86 17.11
CA SER A 278 6.04 -16.67 16.69
C SER A 278 6.61 -16.15 15.38
N LYS A 279 7.66 -16.81 14.84
CA LYS A 279 8.15 -16.52 13.49
C LYS A 279 6.99 -16.62 12.51
N PRO A 280 6.70 -15.56 11.73
CA PRO A 280 5.56 -15.57 10.84
C PRO A 280 5.75 -16.61 9.73
N GLU A 281 4.69 -17.36 9.47
CA GLU A 281 4.62 -18.37 8.41
C GLU A 281 3.50 -17.98 7.44
N VAL A 282 3.78 -18.06 6.15
CA VAL A 282 2.77 -17.75 5.12
C VAL A 282 1.68 -18.82 5.09
N ASN A 283 0.46 -18.41 4.80
CA ASN A 283 -0.63 -19.31 4.48
C ASN A 283 -0.47 -19.75 3.01
N GLN A 284 0.18 -20.89 2.81
CA GLN A 284 0.51 -21.39 1.48
C GLN A 284 -0.74 -21.61 0.62
N GLU A 285 -1.83 -22.12 1.19
CA GLU A 285 -3.07 -22.38 0.46
C GLU A 285 -3.65 -21.11 -0.18
N ILE A 286 -3.70 -20.02 0.59
CA ILE A 286 -4.19 -18.73 0.07
C ILE A 286 -3.22 -18.14 -0.95
N LEU A 287 -1.91 -18.23 -0.70
CA LEU A 287 -0.93 -17.69 -1.65
C LEU A 287 -0.84 -18.53 -2.94
N ASP A 288 -1.01 -19.85 -2.87
CA ASP A 288 -1.11 -20.70 -4.07
C ASP A 288 -2.37 -20.34 -4.88
N GLU A 289 -3.55 -20.13 -4.23
CA GLU A 289 -4.76 -19.66 -4.91
C GLU A 289 -4.57 -18.28 -5.59
N ILE A 290 -3.79 -17.39 -4.97
CA ILE A 290 -3.46 -16.08 -5.55
C ILE A 290 -2.63 -16.26 -6.83
N ILE A 291 -1.59 -17.08 -6.77
CA ILE A 291 -0.71 -17.34 -7.93
C ILE A 291 -1.48 -18.01 -9.06
N ASP A 292 -2.25 -19.08 -8.76
CA ASP A 292 -3.05 -19.80 -9.75
C ASP A 292 -4.06 -18.91 -10.49
N PHE A 293 -4.49 -17.81 -9.88
CA PHE A 293 -5.37 -16.84 -10.54
C PHE A 293 -4.59 -15.87 -11.45
N LEU A 294 -3.31 -15.62 -11.17
CA LEU A 294 -2.50 -14.63 -11.88
C LEU A 294 -1.68 -15.25 -13.04
N ASP A 295 -1.35 -16.54 -12.96
CA ASP A 295 -0.67 -17.33 -14.00
C ASP A 295 -1.66 -17.70 -15.14
#